data_2374d813f338fee65435e975dcd856fe
#
_entry.id   2374d813f338fee65435e975dcd856fe
#
_cell.length_a   1.000
_cell.length_b   1.000
_cell.length_c   1.000
_cell.angle_alpha   90.00
_cell.angle_beta   90.00
_cell.angle_gamma   90.00
#
_symmetry.space_group_name_H-M   'P 1'
#
loop_
_entity.id
_entity.type
_entity.pdbx_description
1 polymer ?
#
loop_
_entity_poly.entity_id
_entity_poly.type
_entity_poly.pdbx_seq_one_letter_code
_entity_poly.pdbx_strand_id
1 'polypeptide(L)'
;MNLKSMMTFLTTRVRLGGWLWVLLAGLSVGVTHGQWQSTSYTLKGGWNAIYLHGDASYAPPATLFASYPAVLEVWRWNTNPTQVQFMTTPLIPSAGTAEWTVWKRDGSVSALSQMVGQSAYLVKCSGTTSNSYTVSIPQKVVPPSAAWVRNGANLMGFPSKLGSAYPTLGSYFATFPAAIAANTKIYKYVGGDLGAANPLQVFSPTSEKLDRNQAYWFSSQVVGNFYAPVELGLSNLSGLDFGRTGAVITVRLLNRSATTSTVTIAPVASSAAPSGQESLTGSVPITRRVFTAASATWTETPISAGFTEVVGPNATVELNFGIDRGDASMTGAAANALFASLLRFSDSAGLYDIVLPVTARKATLAGLWVGDAIVGGVESKTAGYTGTATAQTYALRYLIHVDDDGTARLLSQVFMGNLAAAPYAAGLCTQESGLNAADKASARRLVCAHMPLDRVLGSGSGSFALGATLTRTIATPFNDPTSPFVHQYHPDHDNQSGSTALVSGQESYDLSRAVTFSFAASAPAGVSATGYGGSVIAGSYAETLSGLRKDSVTVTGTFTLRRVSEIGTLSQ
;
A
#
# COMPACT_ATOMS: atom_id res chain seq x y z
N MET A 1 29.96 -15.87 -56.57
CA MET A 1 29.58 -15.95 -55.14
C MET A 1 28.07 -15.95 -55.08
N ASN A 2 27.47 -17.05 -54.71
CA ASN A 2 26.07 -17.37 -54.99
C ASN A 2 25.14 -16.80 -53.91
N LEU A 3 24.11 -16.08 -54.32
CA LEU A 3 23.10 -15.40 -53.50
C LEU A 3 22.27 -16.34 -52.57
N LYS A 4 22.40 -17.66 -52.75
CA LYS A 4 21.69 -18.66 -51.93
C LYS A 4 22.31 -18.95 -50.55
N SER A 5 23.59 -18.58 -50.34
CA SER A 5 24.29 -18.82 -49.07
C SER A 5 24.06 -17.72 -48.01
N MET A 6 23.52 -16.56 -48.41
CA MET A 6 23.31 -15.43 -47.51
C MET A 6 21.89 -15.44 -46.86
N MET A 7 20.97 -16.19 -47.45
CA MET A 7 19.59 -16.25 -46.93
C MET A 7 19.35 -17.29 -45.80
N THR A 8 20.29 -18.25 -45.65
CA THR A 8 20.19 -19.29 -44.63
C THR A 8 20.73 -18.83 -43.25
N PHE A 9 21.53 -17.78 -43.21
CA PHE A 9 22.11 -17.25 -41.96
C PHE A 9 21.19 -16.24 -41.24
N LEU A 10 20.19 -15.64 -41.92
CA LEU A 10 19.29 -14.68 -41.30
C LEU A 10 18.06 -15.35 -40.65
N THR A 11 17.70 -16.55 -41.07
CA THR A 11 16.51 -17.25 -40.51
C THR A 11 16.78 -17.99 -39.20
N THR A 12 18.02 -18.28 -38.87
CA THR A 12 18.38 -19.01 -37.64
C THR A 12 18.54 -18.10 -36.42
N ARG A 13 18.74 -16.79 -36.61
CA ARG A 13 18.87 -15.85 -35.47
C ARG A 13 17.52 -15.28 -34.95
N VAL A 14 16.45 -15.37 -35.75
CA VAL A 14 15.14 -14.84 -35.33
C VAL A 14 14.37 -15.85 -34.46
N ARG A 15 14.72 -17.15 -34.48
CA ARG A 15 14.03 -18.17 -33.67
C ARG A 15 14.57 -18.36 -32.26
N LEU A 16 15.78 -17.90 -31.92
CA LEU A 16 16.30 -17.97 -30.54
C LEU A 16 15.88 -16.78 -29.66
N GLY A 17 15.52 -15.64 -30.27
CA GLY A 17 15.07 -14.47 -29.51
C GLY A 17 13.64 -14.59 -28.99
N GLY A 18 12.78 -15.33 -29.64
CA GLY A 18 11.37 -15.49 -29.26
C GLY A 18 11.14 -16.39 -28.01
N TRP A 19 12.03 -17.31 -27.77
CA TRP A 19 11.93 -18.22 -26.62
C TRP A 19 12.50 -17.65 -25.32
N LEU A 20 13.40 -16.67 -25.42
CA LEU A 20 13.95 -16.00 -24.24
C LEU A 20 12.95 -14.99 -23.63
N TRP A 21 12.07 -14.40 -24.44
CA TRP A 21 11.03 -13.49 -23.96
C TRP A 21 9.83 -14.22 -23.32
N VAL A 22 9.54 -15.44 -23.75
CA VAL A 22 8.47 -16.27 -23.14
C VAL A 22 8.91 -16.83 -21.79
N LEU A 23 10.22 -17.05 -21.58
CA LEU A 23 10.76 -17.52 -20.28
C LEU A 23 10.93 -16.39 -19.24
N LEU A 24 11.07 -15.13 -19.66
CA LEU A 24 11.10 -13.99 -18.73
C LEU A 24 9.71 -13.46 -18.33
N ALA A 25 8.67 -13.74 -19.14
CA ALA A 25 7.29 -13.37 -18.78
C ALA A 25 6.62 -14.35 -17.80
N GLY A 26 7.26 -15.50 -17.53
CA GLY A 26 6.73 -16.55 -16.64
C GLY A 26 7.20 -16.49 -15.19
N LEU A 27 8.05 -15.54 -14.82
CA LEU A 27 8.61 -15.44 -13.47
C LEU A 27 8.27 -14.14 -12.73
N SER A 28 7.20 -13.44 -13.11
CA SER A 28 6.52 -12.62 -12.14
C SER A 28 5.69 -13.55 -11.23
N VAL A 29 6.38 -14.27 -10.35
CA VAL A 29 5.76 -14.82 -9.15
C VAL A 29 5.25 -13.58 -8.41
N GLY A 30 3.98 -13.25 -8.62
CA GLY A 30 3.32 -12.24 -7.83
C GLY A 30 3.53 -12.64 -6.37
N VAL A 31 4.35 -11.88 -5.65
CA VAL A 31 4.58 -12.09 -4.21
C VAL A 31 3.23 -11.84 -3.56
N THR A 32 2.48 -12.92 -3.32
CA THR A 32 1.17 -12.84 -2.70
C THR A 32 1.39 -12.48 -1.23
N HIS A 33 1.14 -11.22 -0.91
CA HIS A 33 1.15 -10.73 0.46
C HIS A 33 -0.04 -11.34 1.20
N GLY A 34 0.19 -11.92 2.36
CA GLY A 34 -0.84 -12.72 3.02
C GLY A 34 -1.24 -12.17 4.39
N GLN A 35 -2.54 -11.95 4.57
CA GLN A 35 -3.21 -11.83 5.85
C GLN A 35 -3.94 -13.13 6.12
N TRP A 36 -3.70 -13.74 7.25
CA TRP A 36 -4.20 -15.08 7.54
C TRP A 36 -5.22 -15.07 8.66
N GLN A 37 -6.30 -15.81 8.45
CA GLN A 37 -7.32 -16.11 9.44
C GLN A 37 -7.69 -17.59 9.32
N SER A 38 -7.63 -18.34 10.43
CA SER A 38 -8.12 -19.71 10.44
C SER A 38 -9.62 -19.72 10.65
N THR A 39 -10.35 -20.37 9.74
CA THR A 39 -11.79 -20.56 9.83
C THR A 39 -12.10 -22.02 10.13
N SER A 40 -12.90 -22.26 11.16
CA SER A 40 -13.33 -23.60 11.53
C SER A 40 -14.73 -23.88 11.00
N TYR A 41 -14.88 -25.02 10.33
CA TYR A 41 -16.13 -25.52 9.76
C TYR A 41 -16.57 -26.75 10.53
N THR A 42 -17.81 -26.77 10.97
CA THR A 42 -18.43 -27.97 11.56
C THR A 42 -19.17 -28.72 10.45
N LEU A 43 -18.67 -29.90 10.08
CA LEU A 43 -19.20 -30.74 9.01
C LEU A 43 -19.85 -31.98 9.60
N LYS A 44 -20.92 -32.46 8.98
CA LYS A 44 -21.56 -33.73 9.31
C LYS A 44 -21.17 -34.83 8.32
N GLY A 45 -21.33 -36.08 8.69
CA GLY A 45 -21.22 -37.18 7.72
C GLY A 45 -22.21 -36.97 6.58
N GLY A 46 -21.80 -37.35 5.36
CA GLY A 46 -22.53 -37.03 4.13
C GLY A 46 -22.17 -35.67 3.54
N TRP A 47 -23.11 -35.02 2.86
CA TRP A 47 -22.88 -33.79 2.09
C TRP A 47 -23.14 -32.52 2.90
N ASN A 48 -22.20 -31.61 2.84
CA ASN A 48 -22.20 -30.28 3.45
C ASN A 48 -21.93 -29.23 2.38
N ALA A 49 -22.34 -27.99 2.62
CA ALA A 49 -21.92 -26.84 1.81
C ALA A 49 -21.21 -25.83 2.70
N ILE A 50 -19.98 -25.45 2.31
CA ILE A 50 -19.18 -24.45 3.01
C ILE A 50 -18.90 -23.25 2.13
N TYR A 51 -18.69 -22.09 2.75
CA TYR A 51 -18.24 -20.91 2.04
C TYR A 51 -16.88 -20.45 2.57
N LEU A 52 -15.91 -20.25 1.67
CA LEU A 52 -14.60 -19.73 2.01
C LEU A 52 -14.60 -18.21 1.84
N HIS A 53 -14.56 -17.48 2.96
CA HIS A 53 -14.40 -16.03 2.94
C HIS A 53 -13.00 -15.57 2.56
N GLY A 54 -11.98 -16.35 2.91
CA GLY A 54 -10.60 -16.11 2.53
C GLY A 54 -10.09 -17.15 1.53
N ASP A 55 -8.95 -16.86 0.94
CA ASP A 55 -8.31 -17.69 -0.08
C ASP A 55 -7.43 -18.77 0.55
N ALA A 56 -7.60 -20.03 0.13
CA ALA A 56 -6.82 -21.18 0.55
C ALA A 56 -6.04 -21.81 -0.62
N SER A 57 -5.79 -21.04 -1.69
CA SER A 57 -5.12 -21.52 -2.91
C SER A 57 -3.62 -21.79 -2.73
N TYR A 58 -3.06 -21.49 -1.57
CA TYR A 58 -1.66 -21.75 -1.25
C TYR A 58 -1.28 -23.24 -1.18
N ALA A 59 -2.26 -24.12 -1.08
CA ALA A 59 -2.06 -25.56 -1.06
C ALA A 59 -3.20 -26.30 -1.78
N PRO A 60 -2.93 -27.45 -2.41
CA PRO A 60 -3.98 -28.27 -3.02
C PRO A 60 -4.89 -28.90 -1.95
N PRO A 61 -6.14 -29.28 -2.30
CA PRO A 61 -7.08 -29.91 -1.34
C PRO A 61 -6.50 -31.13 -0.62
N ALA A 62 -5.68 -31.93 -1.29
CA ALA A 62 -5.02 -33.07 -0.68
C ALA A 62 -4.16 -32.69 0.54
N THR A 63 -3.46 -31.55 0.46
CA THR A 63 -2.65 -31.01 1.56
C THR A 63 -3.51 -30.35 2.62
N LEU A 64 -4.50 -29.53 2.21
CA LEU A 64 -5.40 -28.82 3.14
C LEU A 64 -6.17 -29.79 4.03
N PHE A 65 -6.57 -30.94 3.48
CA PHE A 65 -7.35 -31.95 4.20
C PHE A 65 -6.53 -33.17 4.66
N ALA A 66 -5.19 -33.11 4.60
CA ALA A 66 -4.34 -34.23 5.00
C ALA A 66 -4.64 -34.73 6.43
N SER A 67 -4.84 -33.81 7.38
CA SER A 67 -5.16 -34.11 8.78
C SER A 67 -6.65 -34.41 9.04
N TYR A 68 -7.49 -34.39 8.01
CA TYR A 68 -8.95 -34.58 8.11
C TYR A 68 -9.42 -35.76 7.25
N PRO A 69 -9.12 -37.03 7.65
CA PRO A 69 -9.40 -38.21 6.81
C PRO A 69 -10.88 -38.42 6.53
N ALA A 70 -11.76 -37.86 7.35
CA ALA A 70 -13.20 -37.90 7.12
C ALA A 70 -13.67 -37.14 5.88
N VAL A 71 -12.90 -36.15 5.39
CA VAL A 71 -13.23 -35.41 4.15
C VAL A 71 -12.85 -36.30 2.96
N LEU A 72 -13.84 -36.75 2.19
CA LEU A 72 -13.68 -37.66 1.08
C LEU A 72 -13.64 -36.98 -0.28
N GLU A 73 -14.49 -35.97 -0.47
CA GLU A 73 -14.63 -35.27 -1.73
C GLU A 73 -14.86 -33.78 -1.48
N VAL A 74 -14.32 -32.92 -2.37
CA VAL A 74 -14.55 -31.48 -2.40
C VAL A 74 -14.93 -31.07 -3.82
N TRP A 75 -16.05 -30.39 -3.96
CA TRP A 75 -16.65 -30.01 -5.22
C TRP A 75 -16.88 -28.52 -5.27
N ARG A 76 -16.46 -27.86 -6.37
CA ARG A 76 -16.72 -26.45 -6.63
C ARG A 76 -17.74 -26.29 -7.73
N TRP A 77 -18.74 -25.46 -7.50
CA TRP A 77 -19.69 -25.04 -8.51
C TRP A 77 -19.10 -23.95 -9.39
N ASN A 78 -19.14 -24.12 -10.69
CA ASN A 78 -18.73 -23.15 -11.69
C ASN A 78 -19.98 -22.50 -12.28
N THR A 79 -20.31 -21.29 -11.82
CA THR A 79 -21.46 -20.55 -12.33
C THR A 79 -21.24 -20.18 -13.79
N ASN A 80 -22.20 -20.51 -14.66
CA ASN A 80 -22.16 -20.13 -16.07
C ASN A 80 -23.13 -18.97 -16.34
N PRO A 81 -22.64 -17.74 -16.54
CA PRO A 81 -23.52 -16.58 -16.75
C PRO A 81 -24.21 -16.55 -18.12
N THR A 82 -23.76 -17.36 -19.10
CA THR A 82 -24.27 -17.35 -20.49
C THR A 82 -25.37 -18.38 -20.74
N GLN A 83 -25.56 -19.34 -19.84
CA GLN A 83 -26.58 -20.36 -19.95
C GLN A 83 -27.65 -20.20 -18.88
N VAL A 84 -28.91 -20.33 -19.29
CA VAL A 84 -30.02 -20.37 -18.34
C VAL A 84 -30.02 -21.73 -17.67
N GLN A 85 -29.69 -21.74 -16.35
CA GLN A 85 -29.71 -22.97 -15.55
C GLN A 85 -31.06 -23.09 -14.84
N PHE A 86 -31.97 -23.84 -15.46
CA PHE A 86 -33.25 -24.12 -14.82
C PHE A 86 -33.07 -25.18 -13.72
N MET A 87 -33.25 -24.74 -12.47
CA MET A 87 -33.24 -25.64 -11.34
C MET A 87 -34.63 -25.74 -10.71
N THR A 88 -35.22 -26.90 -10.81
CA THR A 88 -36.36 -27.26 -9.95
C THR A 88 -35.90 -27.83 -8.62
N THR A 89 -34.70 -28.43 -8.60
CA THR A 89 -34.02 -29.03 -7.42
C THR A 89 -32.54 -28.66 -7.48
N PRO A 90 -31.80 -28.65 -6.36
CA PRO A 90 -30.35 -28.48 -6.37
C PRO A 90 -29.66 -29.51 -7.28
N LEU A 91 -28.65 -29.06 -8.01
CA LEU A 91 -27.90 -29.96 -8.90
C LEU A 91 -27.15 -31.00 -8.09
N ILE A 92 -27.27 -32.25 -8.52
CA ILE A 92 -26.45 -33.33 -8.00
C ILE A 92 -25.05 -33.19 -8.62
N PRO A 93 -23.96 -33.17 -7.83
CA PRO A 93 -22.62 -33.12 -8.36
C PRO A 93 -22.34 -34.27 -9.33
N SER A 94 -21.82 -33.92 -10.52
CA SER A 94 -21.42 -34.90 -11.53
C SER A 94 -20.02 -34.58 -12.05
N ALA A 95 -19.09 -35.48 -11.88
CA ALA A 95 -17.73 -35.31 -12.37
C ALA A 95 -17.69 -35.34 -13.90
N GLY A 96 -16.78 -34.53 -14.48
CA GLY A 96 -16.62 -34.45 -15.94
C GLY A 96 -17.59 -33.48 -16.63
N THR A 97 -18.45 -32.78 -15.89
CA THR A 97 -19.29 -31.71 -16.44
C THR A 97 -18.59 -30.34 -16.27
N ALA A 98 -18.93 -29.38 -17.10
CA ALA A 98 -18.37 -28.02 -17.03
C ALA A 98 -18.78 -27.26 -15.77
N GLU A 99 -19.90 -27.66 -15.17
CA GLU A 99 -20.45 -27.02 -13.97
C GLU A 99 -19.70 -27.39 -12.70
N TRP A 100 -19.00 -28.53 -12.68
CA TRP A 100 -18.36 -29.03 -11.49
C TRP A 100 -16.86 -29.28 -11.67
N THR A 101 -16.10 -28.76 -10.74
CA THR A 101 -14.67 -29.11 -10.56
C THR A 101 -14.52 -29.85 -9.24
N VAL A 102 -13.87 -31.03 -9.24
CA VAL A 102 -13.84 -31.92 -8.09
C VAL A 102 -12.45 -32.40 -7.74
N TRP A 103 -12.21 -32.58 -6.45
CA TRP A 103 -11.13 -33.38 -5.87
C TRP A 103 -11.71 -34.53 -5.06
N LYS A 104 -11.17 -35.73 -5.25
CA LYS A 104 -11.49 -36.90 -4.45
C LYS A 104 -10.24 -37.44 -3.77
N ARG A 105 -10.40 -37.86 -2.51
CA ARG A 105 -9.30 -38.41 -1.71
C ARG A 105 -8.70 -39.69 -2.26
N ASP A 106 -9.50 -40.55 -2.88
CA ASP A 106 -9.07 -41.80 -3.49
C ASP A 106 -8.22 -41.62 -4.75
N GLY A 107 -8.02 -40.39 -5.19
CA GLY A 107 -7.24 -40.06 -6.38
C GLY A 107 -7.95 -40.32 -7.71
N SER A 108 -9.18 -40.84 -7.71
CA SER A 108 -9.93 -41.18 -8.95
C SER A 108 -10.20 -39.95 -9.81
N VAL A 109 -10.38 -38.77 -9.20
CA VAL A 109 -10.55 -37.49 -9.90
C VAL A 109 -9.87 -36.38 -9.09
N SER A 110 -9.08 -35.52 -9.75
CA SER A 110 -8.38 -34.40 -9.13
C SER A 110 -8.33 -33.18 -10.04
N ALA A 111 -9.49 -32.77 -10.55
CA ALA A 111 -9.61 -31.57 -11.39
C ALA A 111 -9.59 -30.26 -10.55
N LEU A 112 -10.03 -30.30 -9.29
CA LEU A 112 -9.95 -29.19 -8.35
C LEU A 112 -8.53 -29.12 -7.76
N SER A 113 -7.70 -28.26 -8.33
CA SER A 113 -6.30 -28.09 -7.91
C SER A 113 -6.13 -27.16 -6.70
N GLN A 114 -7.04 -26.19 -6.50
CA GLN A 114 -6.95 -25.17 -5.47
C GLN A 114 -8.34 -24.75 -4.96
N MET A 115 -8.39 -24.30 -3.69
CA MET A 115 -9.58 -23.73 -3.09
C MET A 115 -9.42 -22.20 -2.99
N VAL A 116 -10.10 -21.47 -3.87
CA VAL A 116 -10.03 -20.01 -3.91
C VAL A 116 -11.05 -19.38 -2.96
N GLY A 117 -10.73 -18.18 -2.49
CA GLY A 117 -11.62 -17.39 -1.63
C GLY A 117 -12.88 -16.89 -2.34
N GLN A 118 -13.83 -16.39 -1.58
CA GLN A 118 -15.13 -15.90 -2.03
C GLN A 118 -15.87 -16.94 -2.91
N SER A 119 -15.76 -18.21 -2.51
CA SER A 119 -16.30 -19.35 -3.26
C SER A 119 -16.94 -20.36 -2.34
N ALA A 120 -17.96 -21.03 -2.87
CA ALA A 120 -18.67 -22.09 -2.18
C ALA A 120 -18.21 -23.47 -2.65
N TYR A 121 -18.20 -24.41 -1.71
CA TYR A 121 -17.80 -25.78 -1.95
C TYR A 121 -18.78 -26.77 -1.32
N LEU A 122 -19.13 -27.83 -2.03
CA LEU A 122 -19.74 -28.99 -1.43
C LEU A 122 -18.64 -29.91 -0.92
N VAL A 123 -18.80 -30.37 0.32
CA VAL A 123 -17.85 -31.26 0.99
C VAL A 123 -18.57 -32.53 1.42
N LYS A 124 -18.10 -33.68 0.93
CA LYS A 124 -18.60 -34.99 1.35
C LYS A 124 -17.70 -35.57 2.42
N CYS A 125 -18.29 -35.88 3.54
CA CYS A 125 -17.60 -36.54 4.66
C CYS A 125 -18.07 -37.99 4.83
N SER A 126 -17.21 -38.85 5.40
CA SER A 126 -17.56 -40.20 5.76
C SER A 126 -18.58 -40.26 6.91
N GLY A 127 -19.23 -41.39 7.09
CA GLY A 127 -20.19 -41.59 8.18
C GLY A 127 -21.59 -41.07 7.89
N THR A 128 -22.39 -40.99 8.94
CA THR A 128 -23.81 -40.55 8.91
C THR A 128 -23.99 -39.17 9.51
N THR A 129 -25.20 -38.62 9.47
CA THR A 129 -25.54 -37.32 10.04
C THR A 129 -25.26 -37.16 11.54
N SER A 130 -25.13 -38.28 12.29
CA SER A 130 -24.73 -38.28 13.69
C SER A 130 -23.23 -38.01 13.91
N ASN A 131 -22.41 -38.20 12.89
CA ASN A 131 -20.98 -37.87 12.96
C ASN A 131 -20.79 -36.36 12.73
N SER A 132 -19.89 -35.76 13.51
CA SER A 132 -19.52 -34.36 13.39
C SER A 132 -18.02 -34.21 13.35
N TYR A 133 -17.51 -33.39 12.43
CA TYR A 133 -16.10 -33.15 12.21
C TYR A 133 -15.82 -31.65 12.22
N THR A 134 -14.81 -31.23 12.97
CA THR A 134 -14.32 -29.84 12.91
C THR A 134 -13.11 -29.79 12.00
N VAL A 135 -13.22 -29.03 10.92
CA VAL A 135 -12.15 -28.79 9.94
C VAL A 135 -11.73 -27.33 10.01
N SER A 136 -10.48 -27.07 10.33
CA SER A 136 -9.93 -25.70 10.39
C SER A 136 -9.02 -25.46 9.17
N ILE A 137 -9.34 -24.44 8.41
CA ILE A 137 -8.60 -24.07 7.19
C ILE A 137 -8.02 -22.69 7.39
N PRO A 138 -6.68 -22.54 7.40
CA PRO A 138 -6.04 -21.24 7.29
C PRO A 138 -6.37 -20.60 5.94
N GLN A 139 -6.82 -19.37 5.96
CA GLN A 139 -7.24 -18.62 4.77
C GLN A 139 -6.57 -17.26 4.74
N LYS A 140 -6.12 -16.86 3.58
CA LYS A 140 -5.71 -15.48 3.32
C LYS A 140 -6.97 -14.65 3.16
N VAL A 141 -7.15 -13.65 4.02
CA VAL A 141 -8.32 -12.78 3.93
C VAL A 141 -8.31 -12.02 2.61
N VAL A 142 -9.44 -12.01 1.93
CA VAL A 142 -9.68 -11.25 0.71
C VAL A 142 -10.94 -10.42 0.88
N PRO A 143 -11.05 -9.24 0.25
CA PRO A 143 -12.26 -8.43 0.30
C PRO A 143 -13.48 -9.22 -0.19
N PRO A 144 -14.66 -9.04 0.41
CA PRO A 144 -15.86 -9.74 -0.02
C PRO A 144 -16.29 -9.29 -1.41
N SER A 145 -16.77 -10.25 -2.17
CA SER A 145 -17.35 -10.02 -3.49
C SER A 145 -18.49 -11.00 -3.73
N ALA A 146 -19.45 -10.61 -4.53
CA ALA A 146 -20.54 -11.47 -4.97
C ALA A 146 -20.89 -11.18 -6.42
N ALA A 147 -21.20 -12.22 -7.17
CA ALA A 147 -21.72 -12.11 -8.53
C ALA A 147 -22.99 -12.94 -8.64
N TRP A 148 -24.14 -12.26 -8.66
CA TRP A 148 -25.44 -12.88 -8.82
C TRP A 148 -25.74 -13.09 -10.30
N VAL A 149 -26.07 -14.31 -10.66
CA VAL A 149 -26.42 -14.68 -12.03
C VAL A 149 -27.91 -14.88 -12.14
N ARG A 150 -28.52 -14.10 -13.04
CA ARG A 150 -29.96 -14.17 -13.30
C ARG A 150 -30.32 -15.50 -13.94
N ASN A 151 -31.43 -16.08 -13.47
CA ASN A 151 -31.93 -17.38 -13.91
C ASN A 151 -30.90 -18.51 -13.76
N GLY A 152 -29.93 -18.32 -12.88
CA GLY A 152 -28.90 -19.30 -12.59
C GLY A 152 -29.02 -19.89 -11.20
N ALA A 153 -28.27 -20.96 -11.01
CA ALA A 153 -28.04 -21.54 -9.70
C ALA A 153 -26.86 -20.83 -9.04
N ASN A 154 -27.13 -20.02 -8.04
CA ASN A 154 -26.11 -19.33 -7.27
C ASN A 154 -25.81 -20.09 -5.99
N LEU A 155 -24.64 -20.74 -5.88
CA LEU A 155 -24.17 -21.32 -4.62
C LEU A 155 -23.29 -20.29 -3.94
N MET A 156 -23.77 -19.68 -2.85
CA MET A 156 -23.18 -18.49 -2.25
C MET A 156 -23.19 -18.54 -0.72
N GLY A 157 -22.24 -17.84 -0.10
CA GLY A 157 -22.24 -17.51 1.32
C GLY A 157 -22.02 -16.02 1.52
N PHE A 158 -22.19 -15.54 2.75
CA PHE A 158 -22.20 -14.12 3.05
C PHE A 158 -21.41 -13.80 4.32
N PRO A 159 -20.75 -12.65 4.40
CA PRO A 159 -20.02 -12.22 5.58
C PRO A 159 -20.98 -11.79 6.70
N SER A 160 -21.88 -12.70 7.13
CA SER A 160 -22.76 -12.47 8.26
C SER A 160 -21.98 -12.38 9.57
N LYS A 161 -22.63 -11.99 10.65
CA LYS A 161 -22.01 -11.81 11.96
C LYS A 161 -21.18 -13.02 12.39
N LEU A 162 -20.01 -12.75 12.99
CA LEU A 162 -19.19 -13.77 13.63
C LEU A 162 -19.84 -14.32 14.90
N GLY A 163 -19.63 -15.60 15.17
CA GLY A 163 -20.20 -16.30 16.33
C GLY A 163 -21.52 -17.00 16.01
N SER A 164 -22.25 -17.43 17.03
CA SER A 164 -23.45 -18.24 16.88
C SER A 164 -24.77 -17.47 16.76
N ALA A 165 -24.75 -16.16 17.01
CA ALA A 165 -25.95 -15.31 16.95
C ALA A 165 -26.14 -14.72 15.54
N TYR A 166 -26.33 -15.61 14.56
CA TYR A 166 -26.50 -15.20 13.17
C TYR A 166 -27.80 -14.42 12.92
N PRO A 167 -27.80 -13.44 11.98
CA PRO A 167 -29.01 -12.82 11.49
C PRO A 167 -29.89 -13.84 10.76
N THR A 168 -31.14 -13.51 10.53
CA THR A 168 -31.98 -14.29 9.59
C THR A 168 -31.68 -13.88 8.15
N LEU A 169 -31.99 -14.76 7.19
CA LEU A 169 -31.95 -14.39 5.78
C LEU A 169 -32.81 -13.15 5.51
N GLY A 170 -34.01 -13.08 6.11
CA GLY A 170 -34.92 -11.94 5.96
C GLY A 170 -34.30 -10.62 6.43
N SER A 171 -33.67 -10.61 7.61
CA SER A 171 -33.02 -9.39 8.14
C SER A 171 -31.78 -8.99 7.33
N TYR A 172 -30.98 -9.97 6.90
CA TYR A 172 -29.77 -9.72 6.12
C TYR A 172 -30.06 -9.15 4.73
N PHE A 173 -31.05 -9.72 4.05
CA PHE A 173 -31.47 -9.31 2.72
C PHE A 173 -32.54 -8.20 2.70
N ALA A 174 -32.82 -7.56 3.84
CA ALA A 174 -33.81 -6.48 3.89
C ALA A 174 -33.51 -5.34 2.87
N THR A 175 -32.23 -5.10 2.58
CA THR A 175 -31.78 -4.10 1.58
C THR A 175 -31.69 -4.65 0.15
N PHE A 176 -31.89 -5.95 -0.02
CA PHE A 176 -31.88 -6.64 -1.33
C PHE A 176 -33.00 -7.71 -1.38
N PRO A 177 -34.27 -7.34 -1.13
CA PRO A 177 -35.37 -8.29 -0.93
C PRO A 177 -35.68 -9.14 -2.18
N ALA A 178 -35.31 -8.67 -3.36
CA ALA A 178 -35.50 -9.41 -4.59
C ALA A 178 -34.72 -10.75 -4.63
N ALA A 179 -33.62 -10.87 -3.87
CA ALA A 179 -32.84 -12.10 -3.77
C ALA A 179 -33.58 -13.23 -3.03
N ILE A 180 -34.52 -12.89 -2.16
CA ILE A 180 -35.31 -13.84 -1.36
C ILE A 180 -36.82 -13.68 -1.60
N ALA A 181 -37.20 -13.17 -2.77
CA ALA A 181 -38.61 -13.03 -3.18
C ALA A 181 -39.33 -14.39 -3.16
N ALA A 182 -40.65 -14.37 -3.08
CA ALA A 182 -41.48 -15.58 -2.93
C ALA A 182 -41.26 -16.66 -4.02
N ASN A 183 -40.78 -16.27 -5.20
CA ASN A 183 -40.44 -17.17 -6.29
C ASN A 183 -38.99 -17.68 -6.27
N THR A 184 -38.15 -17.19 -5.34
CA THR A 184 -36.78 -17.67 -5.15
C THR A 184 -36.77 -18.96 -4.33
N LYS A 185 -36.18 -20.02 -4.88
CA LYS A 185 -35.94 -21.26 -4.13
C LYS A 185 -34.57 -21.17 -3.46
N ILE A 186 -34.55 -21.39 -2.16
CA ILE A 186 -33.33 -21.39 -1.34
C ILE A 186 -33.15 -22.78 -0.74
N TYR A 187 -31.92 -23.31 -0.80
CA TYR A 187 -31.60 -24.61 -0.20
C TYR A 187 -30.33 -24.53 0.64
N LYS A 188 -30.30 -25.34 1.72
CA LYS A 188 -29.14 -25.51 2.60
C LYS A 188 -28.80 -27.00 2.77
N TYR A 189 -27.53 -27.30 2.99
CA TYR A 189 -27.09 -28.66 3.28
C TYR A 189 -27.06 -28.91 4.78
N VAL A 190 -27.45 -30.12 5.19
CA VAL A 190 -27.61 -30.48 6.61
C VAL A 190 -26.87 -31.76 6.99
N GLY A 191 -26.08 -32.31 6.07
CA GLY A 191 -25.44 -33.61 6.19
C GLY A 191 -26.32 -34.74 5.66
N GLY A 192 -25.76 -35.95 5.58
CA GLY A 192 -26.39 -37.12 4.98
C GLY A 192 -26.25 -37.18 3.47
N ASP A 193 -26.88 -38.20 2.88
CA ASP A 193 -26.85 -38.41 1.44
C ASP A 193 -27.71 -37.40 0.69
N LEU A 194 -27.37 -37.16 -0.57
CA LEU A 194 -28.19 -36.31 -1.44
C LEU A 194 -29.51 -37.00 -1.75
N GLY A 195 -30.60 -36.24 -1.65
CA GLY A 195 -31.95 -36.74 -1.87
C GLY A 195 -33.01 -35.81 -1.29
N ALA A 196 -34.18 -36.36 -0.91
CA ALA A 196 -35.29 -35.55 -0.43
C ALA A 196 -34.99 -34.81 0.90
N ALA A 197 -34.07 -35.33 1.70
CA ALA A 197 -33.73 -34.78 3.03
C ALA A 197 -32.50 -33.84 3.01
N ASN A 198 -31.70 -33.86 1.94
CA ASN A 198 -30.49 -33.06 1.83
C ASN A 198 -30.15 -32.77 0.35
N PRO A 199 -30.11 -31.53 -0.09
CA PRO A 199 -30.30 -30.31 0.69
C PRO A 199 -31.79 -30.01 1.00
N LEU A 200 -32.01 -29.32 2.15
CA LEU A 200 -33.34 -28.88 2.57
C LEU A 200 -33.73 -27.55 1.92
N GLN A 201 -34.98 -27.46 1.45
CA GLN A 201 -35.53 -26.20 1.00
C GLN A 201 -35.88 -25.31 2.21
N VAL A 202 -35.47 -24.03 2.10
CA VAL A 202 -35.82 -22.99 3.07
C VAL A 202 -37.14 -22.36 2.65
N PHE A 203 -38.23 -22.61 3.42
CA PHE A 203 -39.55 -22.06 3.12
C PHE A 203 -39.81 -20.73 3.83
N SER A 204 -39.09 -20.42 4.92
CA SER A 204 -39.26 -19.21 5.71
C SER A 204 -37.92 -18.48 5.89
N PRO A 205 -37.52 -17.63 4.94
CA PRO A 205 -36.29 -16.85 5.07
C PRO A 205 -36.27 -15.92 6.29
N THR A 206 -37.42 -15.51 6.78
CA THR A 206 -37.54 -14.64 7.97
C THR A 206 -37.16 -15.31 9.27
N SER A 207 -37.23 -16.63 9.37
CA SER A 207 -36.82 -17.42 10.52
C SER A 207 -35.52 -18.18 10.34
N GLU A 208 -35.11 -18.45 9.10
CA GLU A 208 -33.87 -19.17 8.81
C GLU A 208 -32.64 -18.32 9.10
N LYS A 209 -31.71 -18.88 9.87
CA LYS A 209 -30.45 -18.23 10.23
C LYS A 209 -29.45 -18.32 9.09
N LEU A 210 -28.78 -17.19 8.80
CA LEU A 210 -27.72 -17.10 7.83
C LEU A 210 -26.37 -17.41 8.49
N ASP A 211 -25.96 -18.69 8.47
CA ASP A 211 -24.66 -19.10 8.99
C ASP A 211 -23.54 -18.59 8.07
N ARG A 212 -22.55 -17.90 8.66
CA ARG A 212 -21.43 -17.31 7.94
C ARG A 212 -20.60 -18.34 7.15
N ASN A 213 -20.40 -19.51 7.72
CA ASN A 213 -19.51 -20.53 7.16
C ASN A 213 -20.23 -21.50 6.21
N GLN A 214 -21.56 -21.36 6.09
CA GLN A 214 -22.38 -22.18 5.22
C GLN A 214 -22.62 -21.52 3.87
N ALA A 215 -22.65 -22.32 2.80
CA ALA A 215 -23.15 -21.87 1.51
C ALA A 215 -24.60 -22.33 1.29
N TYR A 216 -25.33 -21.51 0.57
CA TYR A 216 -26.75 -21.71 0.22
C TYR A 216 -26.93 -21.66 -1.30
N TRP A 217 -27.84 -22.47 -1.82
CA TRP A 217 -28.33 -22.31 -3.18
C TRP A 217 -29.41 -21.24 -3.25
N PHE A 218 -29.29 -20.35 -4.21
CA PHE A 218 -30.33 -19.38 -4.56
C PHE A 218 -30.66 -19.54 -6.04
N SER A 219 -31.92 -19.93 -6.35
CA SER A 219 -32.49 -19.85 -7.68
C SER A 219 -33.14 -18.48 -7.84
N SER A 220 -32.38 -17.47 -8.21
CA SER A 220 -32.78 -16.07 -8.17
C SER A 220 -32.92 -15.46 -9.56
N GLN A 221 -33.84 -14.49 -9.70
CA GLN A 221 -34.04 -13.69 -10.91
C GLN A 221 -33.20 -12.39 -10.91
N VAL A 222 -32.40 -12.16 -9.86
CA VAL A 222 -31.62 -10.95 -9.73
C VAL A 222 -30.23 -11.09 -10.37
N VAL A 223 -29.68 -9.94 -10.72
CA VAL A 223 -28.28 -9.77 -11.10
C VAL A 223 -27.70 -8.64 -10.26
N GLY A 224 -26.45 -8.72 -9.88
CA GLY A 224 -25.81 -7.69 -9.08
C GLY A 224 -24.58 -8.20 -8.34
N ASN A 225 -24.11 -7.39 -7.41
CA ASN A 225 -22.93 -7.64 -6.60
C ASN A 225 -23.19 -7.56 -5.08
N PHE A 226 -24.43 -7.67 -4.67
CA PHE A 226 -24.80 -7.59 -3.25
C PHE A 226 -24.13 -8.69 -2.45
N TYR A 227 -23.36 -8.33 -1.44
CA TYR A 227 -22.75 -9.25 -0.48
C TYR A 227 -23.07 -8.89 0.99
N ALA A 228 -23.44 -7.61 1.28
CA ALA A 228 -23.80 -7.15 2.63
C ALA A 228 -24.66 -5.88 2.56
N PRO A 229 -25.42 -5.56 3.65
CA PRO A 229 -26.21 -4.33 3.77
C PRO A 229 -25.40 -3.05 3.68
N VAL A 230 -24.12 -3.07 4.08
CA VAL A 230 -23.14 -2.00 3.83
C VAL A 230 -22.07 -2.54 2.89
N GLU A 231 -21.84 -1.81 1.82
CA GLU A 231 -20.83 -2.15 0.80
C GLU A 231 -19.57 -1.34 1.04
N LEU A 232 -18.41 -1.99 0.85
CA LEU A 232 -17.10 -1.35 0.94
C LEU A 232 -16.56 -1.08 -0.45
N GLY A 233 -16.42 0.19 -0.81
CA GLY A 233 -15.74 0.63 -2.03
C GLY A 233 -14.25 0.73 -1.77
N LEU A 234 -13.47 -0.07 -2.47
CA LEU A 234 -12.02 -0.15 -2.36
C LEU A 234 -11.37 0.29 -3.66
N SER A 235 -10.24 0.99 -3.58
CA SER A 235 -9.41 1.33 -4.73
C SER A 235 -8.57 0.15 -5.23
N ASN A 236 -8.32 -0.85 -4.36
CA ASN A 236 -7.57 -2.06 -4.67
C ASN A 236 -8.35 -3.30 -4.23
N LEU A 237 -8.52 -4.24 -5.13
CA LEU A 237 -9.21 -5.52 -4.87
C LEU A 237 -8.46 -6.42 -3.88
N SER A 238 -7.20 -6.13 -3.60
CA SER A 238 -6.41 -6.85 -2.58
C SER A 238 -6.66 -6.35 -1.15
N GLY A 239 -7.47 -5.31 -0.95
CA GLY A 239 -7.68 -4.67 0.35
C GLY A 239 -6.88 -3.38 0.52
N LEU A 240 -6.44 -3.08 1.74
CA LEU A 240 -5.68 -1.88 2.09
C LEU A 240 -4.17 -2.18 1.98
N ASP A 241 -3.63 -2.12 0.79
CA ASP A 241 -2.20 -2.36 0.57
C ASP A 241 -1.44 -1.03 0.45
N PHE A 242 -0.70 -0.67 1.50
CA PHE A 242 0.17 0.50 1.53
C PHE A 242 1.50 0.26 0.79
N GLY A 243 1.78 -0.97 0.36
CA GLY A 243 3.04 -1.30 -0.29
C GLY A 243 4.24 -0.83 0.52
N ARG A 244 5.27 -0.33 -0.17
CA ARG A 244 6.49 0.22 0.47
C ARG A 244 6.34 1.70 0.85
N THR A 245 5.59 2.48 0.09
CA THR A 245 5.60 3.95 0.14
C THR A 245 4.23 4.58 0.22
N GLY A 246 3.16 3.82 0.04
CA GLY A 246 1.79 4.30 0.18
C GLY A 246 1.58 4.93 1.55
N ALA A 247 0.91 6.08 1.59
CA ALA A 247 0.72 6.86 2.80
C ALA A 247 -0.74 6.89 3.25
N VAL A 248 -1.69 6.95 2.31
CA VAL A 248 -3.13 7.06 2.58
C VAL A 248 -3.91 6.16 1.65
N ILE A 249 -4.92 5.50 2.20
CA ILE A 249 -5.91 4.71 1.45
C ILE A 249 -7.30 5.14 1.89
N THR A 250 -8.20 5.34 0.93
CA THR A 250 -9.59 5.68 1.18
C THR A 250 -10.49 4.46 0.99
N VAL A 251 -11.36 4.20 1.97
CA VAL A 251 -12.43 3.21 1.90
C VAL A 251 -13.76 3.94 1.91
N ARG A 252 -14.65 3.61 0.99
CA ARG A 252 -16.02 4.13 0.96
C ARG A 252 -16.97 3.15 1.63
N LEU A 253 -17.75 3.63 2.59
CA LEU A 253 -18.85 2.88 3.19
C LEU A 253 -20.14 3.32 2.52
N LEU A 254 -20.78 2.45 1.75
CA LEU A 254 -22.10 2.69 1.16
C LEU A 254 -23.16 1.93 1.95
N ASN A 255 -24.01 2.65 2.67
CA ASN A 255 -25.17 2.08 3.34
C ASN A 255 -26.32 1.94 2.33
N ARG A 256 -26.70 0.71 2.03
CA ARG A 256 -27.83 0.41 1.13
C ARG A 256 -29.18 0.35 1.85
N SER A 257 -29.19 0.60 3.16
CA SER A 257 -30.41 0.61 3.96
C SER A 257 -31.13 1.96 3.92
N ALA A 258 -32.44 1.94 4.04
CA ALA A 258 -33.27 3.13 4.28
C ALA A 258 -33.15 3.66 5.73
N THR A 259 -32.39 2.98 6.59
CA THR A 259 -32.11 3.40 7.97
C THR A 259 -30.64 3.68 8.17
N THR A 260 -30.32 4.49 9.17
CA THR A 260 -28.92 4.76 9.54
C THR A 260 -28.23 3.48 10.02
N SER A 261 -26.99 3.27 9.58
CA SER A 261 -26.14 2.17 10.04
C SER A 261 -24.98 2.73 10.87
N THR A 262 -24.72 2.16 12.03
CA THR A 262 -23.52 2.44 12.82
C THR A 262 -22.52 1.32 12.60
N VAL A 263 -21.40 1.64 11.96
CA VAL A 263 -20.34 0.69 11.62
C VAL A 263 -19.20 0.83 12.62
N THR A 264 -18.83 -0.26 13.26
CA THR A 264 -17.63 -0.35 14.10
C THR A 264 -16.46 -0.83 13.25
N ILE A 265 -15.36 -0.08 13.25
CA ILE A 265 -14.12 -0.39 12.57
C ILE A 265 -13.07 -0.69 13.64
N ALA A 266 -12.51 -1.90 13.65
CA ALA A 266 -11.51 -2.29 14.63
C ALA A 266 -10.39 -3.13 14.01
N PRO A 267 -9.13 -2.95 14.45
CA PRO A 267 -8.04 -3.80 14.01
C PRO A 267 -8.15 -5.20 14.63
N VAL A 268 -7.77 -6.20 13.85
CA VAL A 268 -7.65 -7.60 14.30
C VAL A 268 -6.27 -8.09 13.89
N ALA A 269 -5.58 -8.76 14.79
CA ALA A 269 -4.27 -9.32 14.49
C ALA A 269 -4.39 -10.43 13.43
N SER A 270 -3.45 -10.49 12.50
CA SER A 270 -3.34 -11.59 11.55
C SER A 270 -2.83 -12.84 12.26
N SER A 271 -3.38 -14.00 11.91
CA SER A 271 -2.81 -15.30 12.29
C SER A 271 -1.44 -15.50 11.63
N ALA A 272 -0.65 -16.44 12.14
CA ALA A 272 0.60 -16.84 11.51
C ALA A 272 0.36 -17.36 10.08
N ALA A 273 1.29 -17.07 9.18
CA ALA A 273 1.27 -17.62 7.85
C ALA A 273 1.45 -19.16 7.88
N PRO A 274 0.75 -19.93 7.04
CA PRO A 274 1.02 -21.35 6.89
C PRO A 274 2.46 -21.64 6.45
N SER A 275 2.93 -22.86 6.70
CA SER A 275 4.27 -23.28 6.28
C SER A 275 4.49 -23.06 4.79
N GLY A 276 5.65 -22.52 4.42
CA GLY A 276 6.00 -22.20 3.04
C GLY A 276 5.46 -20.85 2.53
N GLN A 277 4.68 -20.14 3.34
CA GLN A 277 4.24 -18.79 3.04
C GLN A 277 5.13 -17.76 3.72
N GLU A 278 5.15 -16.50 3.18
CA GLU A 278 5.95 -15.43 3.72
C GLU A 278 5.56 -15.13 5.18
N SER A 279 6.57 -15.06 6.06
CA SER A 279 6.38 -14.77 7.48
C SER A 279 6.01 -13.30 7.69
N LEU A 280 5.12 -13.04 8.63
CA LEU A 280 4.76 -11.69 9.05
C LEU A 280 5.74 -11.19 10.11
N THR A 281 6.17 -9.93 9.96
CA THR A 281 7.07 -9.27 10.93
C THR A 281 6.28 -8.67 12.09
N GLY A 282 5.10 -8.11 11.81
CA GLY A 282 4.26 -7.47 12.81
C GLY A 282 2.98 -6.90 12.23
N SER A 283 2.25 -6.16 13.05
CA SER A 283 1.04 -5.45 12.63
C SER A 283 1.37 -4.14 11.92
N VAL A 284 0.51 -3.74 10.99
CA VAL A 284 0.62 -2.43 10.33
C VAL A 284 0.17 -1.33 11.31
N PRO A 285 0.96 -0.30 11.59
CA PRO A 285 0.57 0.83 12.44
C PRO A 285 -0.37 1.77 11.68
N ILE A 286 -1.67 1.42 11.66
CA ILE A 286 -2.71 2.12 10.93
C ILE A 286 -3.19 3.32 11.74
N THR A 287 -3.42 4.46 11.07
CA THR A 287 -4.05 5.64 11.63
C THR A 287 -5.37 5.95 10.93
N ARG A 288 -6.33 6.52 11.68
CA ARG A 288 -7.50 7.20 11.12
C ARG A 288 -7.10 8.64 10.82
N ARG A 289 -7.40 9.08 9.61
CA ARG A 289 -7.10 10.44 9.16
C ARG A 289 -8.40 11.21 8.93
N VAL A 290 -8.56 12.33 9.63
CA VAL A 290 -9.78 13.14 9.58
C VAL A 290 -9.42 14.57 9.20
N PHE A 291 -10.14 15.13 8.22
CA PHE A 291 -10.01 16.54 7.86
C PHE A 291 -10.97 17.40 8.68
N THR A 292 -10.44 18.43 9.34
CA THR A 292 -11.22 19.41 10.07
C THR A 292 -11.31 20.69 9.23
N ALA A 293 -12.47 20.92 8.63
CA ALA A 293 -12.67 22.04 7.73
C ALA A 293 -12.47 23.40 8.40
N ALA A 294 -12.85 23.54 9.67
CA ALA A 294 -12.71 24.80 10.42
C ALA A 294 -11.26 25.26 10.60
N SER A 295 -10.32 24.33 10.74
CA SER A 295 -8.88 24.62 10.87
C SER A 295 -8.09 24.35 9.59
N ALA A 296 -8.74 23.82 8.55
CA ALA A 296 -8.12 23.35 7.31
C ALA A 296 -6.95 22.36 7.57
N THR A 297 -7.06 21.54 8.63
CA THR A 297 -6.02 20.60 9.06
C THR A 297 -6.47 19.16 9.01
N TRP A 298 -5.51 18.27 8.79
CA TRP A 298 -5.68 16.83 8.95
C TRP A 298 -5.18 16.41 10.33
N THR A 299 -6.01 15.63 11.05
CA THR A 299 -5.62 14.97 12.29
C THR A 299 -5.47 13.47 12.04
N GLU A 300 -4.48 12.88 12.66
CA GLU A 300 -4.17 11.44 12.53
C GLU A 300 -4.20 10.82 13.92
N THR A 301 -4.97 9.74 14.06
CA THR A 301 -5.14 9.02 15.33
C THR A 301 -4.89 7.53 15.10
N PRO A 302 -4.00 6.89 15.89
CA PRO A 302 -3.80 5.44 15.82
C PRO A 302 -5.10 4.66 16.05
N ILE A 303 -5.31 3.60 15.27
CA ILE A 303 -6.50 2.74 15.39
C ILE A 303 -6.17 1.52 16.26
N SER A 304 -5.76 1.74 17.49
CA SER A 304 -5.46 0.62 18.41
C SER A 304 -6.71 0.03 19.06
N ALA A 305 -7.70 0.86 19.37
CA ALA A 305 -8.94 0.46 20.02
C ALA A 305 -10.16 0.37 19.07
N GLY A 306 -9.98 0.76 17.81
CA GLY A 306 -11.09 0.91 16.88
C GLY A 306 -11.86 2.21 17.07
N PHE A 307 -12.87 2.42 16.20
CA PHE A 307 -13.78 3.57 16.24
C PHE A 307 -15.11 3.22 15.57
N THR A 308 -16.10 4.07 15.74
CA THR A 308 -17.42 3.93 15.09
C THR A 308 -17.60 5.04 14.06
N GLU A 309 -18.35 4.71 12.98
CA GLU A 309 -18.78 5.66 11.95
C GLU A 309 -20.27 5.52 11.72
N VAL A 310 -20.98 6.63 11.59
CA VAL A 310 -22.40 6.67 11.34
C VAL A 310 -22.65 6.96 9.87
N VAL A 311 -23.30 6.03 9.18
CA VAL A 311 -23.63 6.16 7.75
C VAL A 311 -25.14 6.33 7.61
N GLY A 312 -25.56 7.49 7.13
CA GLY A 312 -26.98 7.80 6.93
C GLY A 312 -27.68 6.86 5.94
N PRO A 313 -29.01 6.93 5.84
CA PRO A 313 -29.78 6.12 4.90
C PRO A 313 -29.35 6.37 3.45
N ASN A 314 -29.06 5.31 2.71
CA ASN A 314 -28.59 5.37 1.30
C ASN A 314 -27.41 6.32 1.07
N ALA A 315 -26.63 6.59 2.12
CA ALA A 315 -25.50 7.53 2.08
C ALA A 315 -24.16 6.80 1.89
N THR A 316 -23.17 7.57 1.43
CA THR A 316 -21.78 7.12 1.35
C THR A 316 -20.91 7.99 2.26
N VAL A 317 -20.02 7.37 3.01
CA VAL A 317 -19.01 8.03 3.83
C VAL A 317 -17.63 7.54 3.39
N GLU A 318 -16.68 8.47 3.28
CA GLU A 318 -15.28 8.15 2.98
C GLU A 318 -14.44 8.11 4.27
N LEU A 319 -13.75 7.00 4.46
CA LEU A 319 -12.81 6.81 5.55
C LEU A 319 -11.39 6.85 4.98
N ASN A 320 -10.55 7.74 5.52
CA ASN A 320 -9.16 7.83 5.14
C ASN A 320 -8.28 7.15 6.20
N PHE A 321 -7.54 6.15 5.77
CA PHE A 321 -6.57 5.42 6.58
C PHE A 321 -5.17 5.84 6.20
N GLY A 322 -4.36 6.19 7.20
CA GLY A 322 -2.94 6.46 7.07
C GLY A 322 -2.11 5.32 7.62
N ILE A 323 -0.80 5.40 7.41
CA ILE A 323 0.19 4.50 8.02
C ILE A 323 1.29 5.33 8.68
N ASP A 324 1.62 5.02 9.94
CA ASP A 324 2.77 5.58 10.63
C ASP A 324 4.03 4.72 10.37
N ARG A 325 4.79 5.08 9.35
CA ARG A 325 6.04 4.36 9.02
C ARG A 325 7.19 4.70 9.96
N GLY A 326 7.04 5.73 10.79
CA GLY A 326 7.97 6.10 11.86
C GLY A 326 7.77 5.29 13.13
N ASP A 327 6.72 4.46 13.22
CA ASP A 327 6.50 3.57 14.36
C ASP A 327 7.71 2.66 14.61
N ALA A 328 8.05 2.48 15.90
CA ALA A 328 9.21 1.70 16.32
C ALA A 328 9.20 0.26 15.79
N SER A 329 8.02 -0.35 15.64
CA SER A 329 7.88 -1.71 15.10
C SER A 329 8.31 -1.79 13.63
N MET A 330 8.08 -0.72 12.85
CA MET A 330 8.49 -0.68 11.45
C MET A 330 9.93 -0.19 11.28
N THR A 331 10.37 0.81 12.05
CA THR A 331 11.71 1.41 11.85
C THR A 331 12.83 0.43 12.13
N GLY A 332 12.69 -0.45 13.12
CA GLY A 332 13.67 -1.48 13.47
C GLY A 332 13.64 -2.75 12.61
N ALA A 333 12.69 -2.88 11.70
CA ALA A 333 12.53 -4.09 10.89
C ALA A 333 13.51 -4.13 9.71
N ALA A 334 13.80 -5.35 9.23
CA ALA A 334 14.60 -5.57 8.04
C ALA A 334 13.93 -4.94 6.79
N ALA A 335 14.74 -4.54 5.82
CA ALA A 335 14.26 -4.04 4.54
C ALA A 335 13.29 -5.05 3.90
N ASN A 336 12.21 -4.57 3.30
CA ASN A 336 11.15 -5.39 2.70
C ASN A 336 10.32 -6.25 3.66
N ALA A 337 10.59 -6.23 4.97
CA ALA A 337 9.79 -6.98 5.95
C ALA A 337 8.30 -6.71 5.76
N LEU A 338 7.51 -7.78 5.75
CA LEU A 338 6.06 -7.71 5.56
C LEU A 338 5.36 -7.49 6.89
N PHE A 339 4.58 -6.43 6.96
CA PHE A 339 3.66 -6.12 8.04
C PHE A 339 2.24 -6.38 7.59
N ALA A 340 1.45 -6.94 8.48
CA ALA A 340 0.11 -7.30 8.14
C ALA A 340 -0.85 -7.18 9.32
N SER A 341 -2.07 -6.72 9.03
CA SER A 341 -3.18 -6.61 9.97
C SER A 341 -4.48 -6.93 9.25
N LEU A 342 -5.52 -7.15 10.03
CA LEU A 342 -6.87 -7.25 9.55
C LEU A 342 -7.68 -6.09 10.13
N LEU A 343 -8.50 -5.47 9.31
CA LEU A 343 -9.41 -4.42 9.71
C LEU A 343 -10.84 -4.93 9.57
N ARG A 344 -11.53 -5.04 10.69
CA ARG A 344 -12.90 -5.56 10.79
C ARG A 344 -13.90 -4.42 10.72
N PHE A 345 -14.95 -4.60 9.91
CA PHE A 345 -16.09 -3.73 9.77
C PHE A 345 -17.34 -4.50 10.20
N SER A 346 -17.99 -4.09 11.27
CA SER A 346 -19.20 -4.73 11.78
C SER A 346 -20.25 -3.70 12.13
N ASP A 347 -21.53 -4.07 12.02
CA ASP A 347 -22.62 -3.18 12.38
C ASP A 347 -23.14 -3.43 13.79
N SER A 348 -23.73 -2.41 14.39
CA SER A 348 -24.33 -2.50 15.72
C SER A 348 -25.58 -3.41 15.76
N ALA A 349 -26.25 -3.59 14.61
CA ALA A 349 -27.40 -4.49 14.48
C ALA A 349 -26.99 -5.98 14.41
N GLY A 350 -25.71 -6.27 14.23
CA GLY A 350 -25.18 -7.63 14.16
C GLY A 350 -25.55 -8.38 12.89
N LEU A 351 -25.72 -7.68 11.78
CA LEU A 351 -26.04 -8.28 10.50
C LEU A 351 -24.80 -8.84 9.81
N TYR A 352 -23.70 -8.08 9.77
CA TYR A 352 -22.50 -8.46 9.04
C TYR A 352 -21.21 -8.24 9.81
N ASP A 353 -20.18 -8.90 9.34
CA ASP A 353 -18.81 -8.84 9.85
C ASP A 353 -17.86 -9.00 8.67
N ILE A 354 -17.42 -7.88 8.11
CA ILE A 354 -16.50 -7.85 6.96
C ILE A 354 -15.09 -7.63 7.47
N VAL A 355 -14.15 -8.43 7.00
CA VAL A 355 -12.74 -8.27 7.36
C VAL A 355 -11.95 -7.97 6.09
N LEU A 356 -11.18 -6.89 6.13
CA LEU A 356 -10.27 -6.49 5.06
C LEU A 356 -8.82 -6.75 5.47
N PRO A 357 -7.99 -7.22 4.54
CA PRO A 357 -6.57 -7.30 4.76
C PRO A 357 -5.94 -5.90 4.65
N VAL A 358 -4.97 -5.64 5.53
CA VAL A 358 -4.13 -4.44 5.52
C VAL A 358 -2.68 -4.88 5.44
N THR A 359 -1.95 -4.43 4.42
CA THR A 359 -0.54 -4.76 4.22
C THR A 359 0.32 -3.52 4.09
N ALA A 360 1.55 -3.65 4.55
CA ALA A 360 2.62 -2.71 4.29
C ALA A 360 3.96 -3.45 4.27
N ARG A 361 4.93 -2.91 3.54
CA ARG A 361 6.29 -3.37 3.60
C ARG A 361 7.18 -2.31 4.20
N LYS A 362 8.21 -2.75 4.92
CA LYS A 362 9.27 -1.84 5.36
C LYS A 362 9.92 -1.22 4.12
N ALA A 363 9.81 0.10 4.03
CA ALA A 363 10.49 0.83 2.98
C ALA A 363 12.02 0.76 3.17
N THR A 364 12.75 0.60 2.08
CA THR A 364 14.12 1.09 2.00
C THR A 364 14.06 2.58 1.76
N LEU A 365 15.10 3.32 2.08
CA LEU A 365 15.20 4.73 1.70
C LEU A 365 15.87 4.92 0.33
N ALA A 366 16.13 3.84 -0.38
CA ALA A 366 16.65 3.85 -1.74
C ALA A 366 15.76 4.63 -2.70
N GLY A 367 16.35 5.32 -3.65
CA GLY A 367 15.64 6.09 -4.65
C GLY A 367 16.00 7.57 -4.70
N LEU A 368 15.22 8.33 -5.46
CA LEU A 368 15.43 9.76 -5.66
C LEU A 368 14.59 10.59 -4.69
N TRP A 369 15.26 11.45 -3.93
CA TRP A 369 14.67 12.37 -2.96
C TRP A 369 14.86 13.81 -3.42
N VAL A 370 13.79 14.60 -3.34
CA VAL A 370 13.77 16.01 -3.72
C VAL A 370 13.12 16.82 -2.62
N GLY A 371 13.70 17.95 -2.26
CA GLY A 371 13.12 18.84 -1.29
C GLY A 371 13.98 20.04 -0.99
N ASP A 372 13.59 20.76 0.04
CA ASP A 372 14.20 22.04 0.37
C ASP A 372 14.79 22.02 1.80
N ALA A 373 15.99 22.56 1.94
CA ALA A 373 16.51 23.02 3.22
C ALA A 373 16.15 24.51 3.36
N ILE A 374 15.39 24.84 4.38
CA ILE A 374 14.98 26.22 4.68
C ILE A 374 16.00 26.78 5.65
N VAL A 375 16.80 27.71 5.19
CA VAL A 375 17.80 28.39 6.01
C VAL A 375 17.12 29.41 6.92
N GLY A 376 17.36 29.30 8.22
CA GLY A 376 16.82 30.16 9.25
C GLY A 376 17.87 31.00 9.99
N GLY A 377 19.12 30.60 9.92
CA GLY A 377 20.23 31.29 10.57
C GLY A 377 21.50 31.27 9.73
N VAL A 378 22.22 32.37 9.70
CA VAL A 378 23.56 32.50 9.13
C VAL A 378 24.45 33.19 10.14
N GLU A 379 25.54 32.54 10.51
CA GLU A 379 26.53 33.07 11.46
C GLU A 379 27.87 33.22 10.76
N SER A 380 28.45 34.40 10.90
CA SER A 380 29.81 34.66 10.48
C SER A 380 30.75 34.56 11.68
N LYS A 381 31.90 33.92 11.49
CA LYS A 381 32.96 33.82 12.51
C LYS A 381 34.02 34.92 12.39
N THR A 382 33.75 35.99 11.68
CA THR A 382 34.71 37.11 11.56
C THR A 382 35.00 37.72 12.92
N ALA A 383 36.26 37.83 13.26
CA ALA A 383 36.71 38.43 14.51
C ALA A 383 36.17 39.88 14.66
N GLY A 384 35.49 40.14 15.78
CA GLY A 384 34.83 41.43 16.02
C GLY A 384 33.36 41.52 15.61
N TYR A 385 32.80 40.49 14.91
CA TYR A 385 31.38 40.36 14.63
C TYR A 385 30.72 39.45 15.66
N THR A 386 29.93 40.03 16.54
CA THR A 386 29.24 39.31 17.65
C THR A 386 27.75 39.06 17.39
N GLY A 387 27.24 39.42 16.21
CA GLY A 387 25.83 39.30 15.88
C GLY A 387 25.52 38.04 15.10
N THR A 388 24.53 37.27 15.57
CA THR A 388 23.83 36.33 14.69
C THR A 388 22.99 37.16 13.73
N ALA A 389 23.40 37.26 12.47
CA ALA A 389 22.55 37.90 11.47
C ALA A 389 21.28 37.04 11.36
N THR A 390 20.12 37.64 11.61
CA THR A 390 18.86 37.01 11.28
C THR A 390 18.83 36.91 9.75
N ALA A 391 19.13 35.75 9.23
CA ALA A 391 19.09 35.55 7.79
C ALA A 391 17.66 35.73 7.30
N GLN A 392 17.51 36.42 6.17
CA GLN A 392 16.27 36.28 5.44
C GLN A 392 16.11 34.81 5.05
N THR A 393 14.97 34.23 5.35
CA THR A 393 14.69 32.83 5.08
C THR A 393 14.81 32.57 3.58
N TYR A 394 15.64 31.63 3.18
CA TYR A 394 15.73 31.16 1.81
C TYR A 394 15.81 29.64 1.73
N ALA A 395 15.42 29.09 0.60
CA ALA A 395 15.39 27.66 0.37
C ALA A 395 16.56 27.22 -0.50
N LEU A 396 17.19 26.12 -0.10
CA LEU A 396 18.16 25.39 -0.89
C LEU A 396 17.50 24.11 -1.36
N ARG A 397 17.31 23.95 -2.67
CA ARG A 397 16.75 22.74 -3.22
C ARG A 397 17.82 21.66 -3.34
N TYR A 398 17.54 20.49 -2.77
CA TYR A 398 18.37 19.30 -2.83
C TYR A 398 17.73 18.22 -3.66
N LEU A 399 18.56 17.54 -4.48
CA LEU A 399 18.28 16.28 -5.14
C LEU A 399 19.27 15.27 -4.60
N ILE A 400 18.76 14.26 -3.89
CA ILE A 400 19.58 13.24 -3.25
C ILE A 400 19.15 11.89 -3.80
N HIS A 401 20.07 11.15 -4.37
CA HIS A 401 19.84 9.75 -4.73
C HIS A 401 20.45 8.84 -3.67
N VAL A 402 19.70 7.82 -3.27
CA VAL A 402 20.12 6.80 -2.32
C VAL A 402 20.13 5.47 -3.04
N ASP A 403 21.27 4.82 -3.11
CA ASP A 403 21.44 3.51 -3.72
C ASP A 403 20.78 2.41 -2.87
N ASP A 404 20.62 1.22 -3.43
CA ASP A 404 20.02 0.07 -2.72
C ASP A 404 20.84 -0.37 -1.49
N ASP A 405 22.12 -0.09 -1.46
CA ASP A 405 23.02 -0.33 -0.31
C ASP A 405 22.96 0.78 0.75
N GLY A 406 22.19 1.83 0.52
CA GLY A 406 22.06 2.98 1.41
C GLY A 406 23.06 4.11 1.16
N THR A 407 23.94 4.00 0.17
CA THR A 407 24.86 5.07 -0.20
C THR A 407 24.10 6.26 -0.76
N ALA A 408 24.26 7.43 -0.13
CA ALA A 408 23.57 8.65 -0.57
C ALA A 408 24.50 9.54 -1.41
N ARG A 409 23.97 10.03 -2.54
CA ARG A 409 24.64 10.96 -3.46
C ARG A 409 23.86 12.25 -3.54
N LEU A 410 24.54 13.38 -3.39
CA LEU A 410 23.97 14.69 -3.67
C LEU A 410 24.10 14.97 -5.17
N LEU A 411 23.00 14.94 -5.92
CA LEU A 411 23.02 15.12 -7.37
C LEU A 411 23.06 16.59 -7.77
N SER A 412 22.29 17.42 -7.10
CA SER A 412 22.35 18.87 -7.34
C SER A 412 21.85 19.66 -6.15
N GLN A 413 22.25 20.94 -6.11
CA GLN A 413 21.69 21.96 -5.26
C GLN A 413 21.33 23.17 -6.12
N VAL A 414 20.13 23.71 -5.91
CA VAL A 414 19.64 24.89 -6.62
C VAL A 414 19.40 26.00 -5.61
N PHE A 415 20.03 27.16 -5.83
CA PHE A 415 19.74 28.37 -5.11
C PHE A 415 18.70 29.16 -5.91
N MET A 416 17.58 29.48 -5.31
CA MET A 416 16.57 30.31 -5.92
C MET A 416 16.32 31.52 -5.03
N GLY A 417 16.53 32.70 -5.56
CA GLY A 417 16.27 33.95 -4.87
C GLY A 417 15.67 34.99 -5.81
N ASN A 418 14.77 35.79 -5.31
CA ASN A 418 14.26 36.97 -6.00
C ASN A 418 14.80 38.23 -5.29
N LEU A 419 15.54 39.04 -6.02
CA LEU A 419 15.94 40.37 -5.56
C LEU A 419 14.96 41.39 -6.12
N ALA A 420 14.01 41.84 -5.29
CA ALA A 420 13.19 42.97 -5.62
C ALA A 420 14.03 44.26 -5.58
N ALA A 421 13.69 45.25 -6.42
CA ALA A 421 14.30 46.58 -6.37
C ALA A 421 14.05 47.26 -5.03
N ALA A 422 15.00 48.04 -4.56
CA ALA A 422 15.01 48.69 -3.26
C ALA A 422 13.68 49.36 -2.83
N PRO A 423 13.31 49.24 -1.54
CA PRO A 423 13.99 48.48 -0.52
C PRO A 423 13.74 46.99 -0.71
N TYR A 424 14.78 46.20 -0.66
CA TYR A 424 14.76 44.76 -0.94
C TYR A 424 13.76 44.01 -0.07
N ALA A 425 12.55 43.79 -0.57
CA ALA A 425 11.71 42.72 -0.04
C ALA A 425 12.16 41.42 -0.69
N ALA A 426 13.01 40.68 0.00
CA ALA A 426 13.37 39.38 -0.46
C ALA A 426 12.17 38.44 -0.30
N GLY A 427 11.47 38.21 -1.39
CA GLY A 427 10.48 37.14 -1.49
C GLY A 427 11.18 35.84 -1.78
N LEU A 428 10.95 34.80 -0.97
CA LEU A 428 11.40 33.48 -1.26
C LEU A 428 10.49 32.86 -2.33
N CYS A 429 11.00 32.66 -3.54
CA CYS A 429 10.35 31.87 -4.55
C CYS A 429 11.04 30.52 -4.69
N THR A 430 10.43 29.47 -4.22
CA THR A 430 10.94 28.09 -4.28
C THR A 430 10.54 27.36 -5.57
N GLN A 431 9.65 27.96 -6.36
CA GLN A 431 9.16 27.39 -7.62
C GLN A 431 8.92 28.52 -8.63
N GLU A 432 9.33 28.30 -9.88
CA GLU A 432 9.05 29.25 -10.96
C GLU A 432 7.55 29.52 -11.16
N SER A 433 6.72 28.51 -10.88
CA SER A 433 5.26 28.62 -10.89
C SER A 433 4.69 29.56 -9.83
N GLY A 434 5.44 29.83 -8.74
CA GLY A 434 5.08 30.79 -7.72
C GLY A 434 5.33 32.25 -8.10
N LEU A 435 6.02 32.50 -9.22
CA LEU A 435 6.25 33.83 -9.76
C LEU A 435 5.08 34.19 -10.69
N ASN A 436 4.26 35.16 -10.32
CA ASN A 436 3.25 35.66 -11.22
C ASN A 436 3.90 36.51 -12.36
N ALA A 437 3.13 36.86 -13.39
CA ALA A 437 3.65 37.61 -14.54
C ALA A 437 4.18 39.00 -14.15
N ALA A 438 3.60 39.62 -13.14
CA ALA A 438 4.04 40.93 -12.64
C ALA A 438 5.37 40.81 -11.88
N ASP A 439 5.54 39.76 -11.07
CA ASP A 439 6.82 39.48 -10.39
C ASP A 439 7.93 39.18 -11.38
N LYS A 440 7.66 38.42 -12.45
CA LYS A 440 8.60 38.15 -13.54
C LYS A 440 9.01 39.40 -14.29
N ALA A 441 8.05 40.32 -14.53
CA ALA A 441 8.29 41.56 -15.23
C ALA A 441 9.02 42.59 -14.35
N SER A 442 8.76 42.62 -13.03
CA SER A 442 9.37 43.53 -12.06
C SER A 442 10.66 43.00 -11.44
N ALA A 443 10.89 41.68 -11.51
CA ALA A 443 12.10 41.03 -11.01
C ALA A 443 13.31 41.51 -11.80
N ARG A 444 14.07 42.44 -11.25
CA ARG A 444 15.30 42.95 -11.87
C ARG A 444 16.41 41.89 -11.88
N ARG A 445 16.32 40.87 -11.03
CA ARG A 445 17.24 39.74 -11.02
C ARG A 445 16.61 38.53 -10.35
N LEU A 446 16.34 37.51 -11.13
CA LEU A 446 16.17 36.16 -10.62
C LEU A 446 17.55 35.56 -10.46
N VAL A 447 17.99 35.30 -9.24
CA VAL A 447 19.25 34.60 -8.97
C VAL A 447 18.91 33.13 -8.81
N CYS A 448 19.20 32.35 -9.82
CA CYS A 448 19.18 30.89 -9.77
C CYS A 448 20.61 30.40 -9.99
N ALA A 449 21.17 29.70 -9.02
CA ALA A 449 22.44 29.05 -9.16
C ALA A 449 22.23 27.54 -9.04
N HIS A 450 22.60 26.81 -10.04
CA HIS A 450 22.59 25.34 -10.05
C HIS A 450 24.01 24.85 -9.85
N MET A 451 24.20 24.04 -8.79
CA MET A 451 25.48 23.37 -8.53
C MET A 451 25.26 21.87 -8.66
N PRO A 452 25.72 21.25 -9.76
CA PRO A 452 25.76 19.80 -9.85
C PRO A 452 26.78 19.25 -8.85
N LEU A 453 26.35 18.35 -7.99
CA LEU A 453 27.17 17.77 -6.93
C LEU A 453 27.60 16.33 -7.24
N ASP A 454 27.29 15.84 -8.43
CA ASP A 454 27.57 14.49 -8.91
C ASP A 454 29.05 14.14 -9.00
N ARG A 455 29.92 15.17 -9.11
CA ARG A 455 31.38 14.99 -9.11
C ARG A 455 31.95 14.56 -7.77
N VAL A 456 31.13 14.65 -6.74
CA VAL A 456 31.61 14.45 -5.37
C VAL A 456 30.87 13.25 -4.77
N LEU A 457 31.39 12.08 -5.04
CA LEU A 457 31.42 11.03 -4.03
C LEU A 457 32.30 11.59 -2.89
N GLY A 458 31.82 12.68 -2.26
CA GLY A 458 32.59 13.44 -1.30
C GLY A 458 32.92 12.56 -0.14
N SER A 459 34.11 12.75 0.38
CA SER A 459 34.46 12.31 1.72
C SER A 459 33.35 12.74 2.67
N GLY A 460 32.64 11.80 3.20
CA GLY A 460 31.51 12.06 4.09
C GLY A 460 31.32 10.92 5.04
N SER A 461 30.59 11.18 6.10
CA SER A 461 30.27 10.20 7.12
C SER A 461 28.78 10.13 7.37
N GLY A 462 28.35 9.08 8.09
CA GLY A 462 26.97 8.90 8.47
C GLY A 462 26.13 8.21 7.38
N SER A 463 24.84 8.16 7.61
CA SER A 463 23.89 7.42 6.78
C SER A 463 22.62 8.22 6.51
N PHE A 464 21.98 7.93 5.39
CA PHE A 464 20.66 8.45 5.04
C PHE A 464 19.60 7.56 5.71
N ALA A 465 19.34 7.79 7.00
CA ALA A 465 18.42 6.99 7.80
C ALA A 465 17.75 7.84 8.89
N LEU A 466 16.54 7.43 9.32
CA LEU A 466 15.84 8.11 10.41
C LEU A 466 16.66 8.06 11.70
N GLY A 467 16.72 9.19 12.41
CA GLY A 467 17.51 9.34 13.64
C GLY A 467 19.02 9.40 13.41
N ALA A 468 19.50 9.32 12.17
CA ALA A 468 20.92 9.38 11.83
C ALA A 468 21.33 10.77 11.33
N THR A 469 22.63 10.93 11.12
CA THR A 469 23.22 12.13 10.53
C THR A 469 23.98 11.75 9.26
N LEU A 470 23.84 12.54 8.22
CA LEU A 470 24.57 12.42 6.96
C LEU A 470 25.39 13.70 6.75
N THR A 471 26.70 13.58 6.69
CA THR A 471 27.60 14.70 6.41
C THR A 471 28.30 14.47 5.07
N ARG A 472 28.39 15.52 4.24
CA ARG A 472 29.10 15.53 2.97
C ARG A 472 29.92 16.80 2.86
N THR A 473 31.18 16.66 2.46
CA THR A 473 32.06 17.80 2.15
C THR A 473 32.18 17.95 0.64
N ILE A 474 31.81 19.11 0.13
CA ILE A 474 31.79 19.43 -1.29
C ILE A 474 32.85 20.50 -1.52
N ALA A 475 33.85 20.20 -2.34
CA ALA A 475 34.89 21.15 -2.77
C ALA A 475 34.55 21.67 -4.18
N THR A 476 34.55 22.98 -4.34
CA THR A 476 34.37 23.65 -5.62
C THR A 476 35.56 24.55 -5.85
N PRO A 477 36.47 24.20 -6.78
CA PRO A 477 37.64 25.03 -7.11
C PRO A 477 37.19 26.43 -7.58
N PHE A 478 38.03 27.44 -7.36
CA PHE A 478 37.74 28.82 -7.74
C PHE A 478 37.43 28.99 -9.23
N ASN A 479 38.06 28.19 -10.08
CA ASN A 479 37.91 28.22 -11.54
C ASN A 479 36.86 27.19 -12.06
N ASP A 480 36.13 26.55 -11.20
CA ASP A 480 35.09 25.62 -11.65
C ASP A 480 33.97 26.39 -12.37
N PRO A 481 33.66 26.05 -13.64
CA PRO A 481 32.64 26.77 -14.41
C PRO A 481 31.23 26.69 -13.81
N THR A 482 30.99 25.74 -12.87
CA THR A 482 29.74 25.61 -12.18
C THR A 482 29.67 26.36 -10.84
N SER A 483 30.77 27.00 -10.42
CA SER A 483 30.80 27.78 -9.19
C SER A 483 29.98 29.08 -9.35
N PRO A 484 28.87 29.27 -8.62
CA PRO A 484 28.12 30.53 -8.70
C PRO A 484 28.80 31.68 -7.93
N PHE A 485 29.86 31.38 -7.21
CA PHE A 485 30.58 32.34 -6.36
C PHE A 485 31.89 32.85 -6.98
N VAL A 486 32.17 32.49 -8.20
CA VAL A 486 33.31 33.05 -8.93
C VAL A 486 33.05 34.51 -9.28
N HIS A 487 33.85 35.41 -8.77
CA HIS A 487 33.84 36.82 -9.11
C HIS A 487 35.26 37.42 -9.09
N GLN A 488 35.41 38.49 -9.79
CA GLN A 488 36.72 39.11 -9.97
C GLN A 488 37.25 39.84 -8.73
N TYR A 489 36.33 40.35 -7.92
CA TYR A 489 36.67 41.09 -6.69
C TYR A 489 35.92 40.47 -5.49
N HIS A 490 36.64 39.71 -4.70
CA HIS A 490 36.10 39.16 -3.45
C HIS A 490 36.32 40.17 -2.32
N PRO A 491 35.33 40.48 -1.46
CA PRO A 491 35.48 41.49 -0.42
C PRO A 491 36.65 41.25 0.54
N ASP A 492 36.96 40.02 0.89
CA ASP A 492 38.08 39.69 1.77
C ASP A 492 39.42 39.64 1.05
N HIS A 493 39.41 39.66 -0.28
CA HIS A 493 40.59 39.65 -1.12
C HIS A 493 41.29 41.01 -1.13
N ASP A 494 40.51 42.09 -1.15
CA ASP A 494 41.00 43.45 -1.14
C ASP A 494 41.78 43.80 0.15
N ASN A 495 41.66 42.96 1.16
CA ASN A 495 42.35 43.13 2.42
C ASN A 495 43.73 42.38 2.48
N GLN A 496 44.05 41.66 1.39
CA GLN A 496 45.35 40.99 1.31
C GLN A 496 46.41 41.94 0.81
N SER A 497 47.50 42.02 1.53
CA SER A 497 48.63 42.89 1.22
C SER A 497 49.94 42.12 1.28
N GLY A 498 50.97 42.64 0.58
CA GLY A 498 52.28 42.05 0.56
C GLY A 498 52.36 40.76 -0.25
N SER A 499 53.15 39.80 0.26
CA SER A 499 53.40 38.52 -0.40
C SER A 499 52.18 37.58 -0.50
N THR A 500 51.10 37.94 0.17
CA THR A 500 49.82 37.19 0.14
C THR A 500 48.81 37.76 -0.86
N ALA A 501 49.13 38.84 -1.52
CA ALA A 501 48.29 39.40 -2.58
C ALA A 501 48.17 38.39 -3.73
N LEU A 502 46.94 38.07 -4.14
CA LEU A 502 46.70 37.24 -5.30
C LEU A 502 46.96 38.02 -6.60
N VAL A 503 47.38 37.31 -7.63
CA VAL A 503 47.55 37.91 -8.96
C VAL A 503 46.15 38.30 -9.49
N SER A 504 46.05 39.47 -10.13
CA SER A 504 44.79 39.95 -10.72
C SER A 504 44.14 38.87 -11.58
N GLY A 505 42.85 38.58 -11.30
CA GLY A 505 42.07 37.51 -11.94
C GLY A 505 42.09 36.17 -11.21
N GLN A 506 42.79 36.09 -10.06
CA GLN A 506 42.78 34.90 -9.18
C GLN A 506 42.12 35.20 -7.84
N GLU A 507 41.17 36.09 -7.82
CA GLU A 507 40.56 36.69 -6.62
C GLU A 507 39.36 35.91 -6.07
N SER A 508 39.29 34.64 -6.41
CA SER A 508 38.28 33.74 -5.83
C SER A 508 38.96 32.61 -5.09
N TYR A 509 38.33 32.23 -3.98
CA TYR A 509 38.81 31.10 -3.19
C TYR A 509 38.18 29.80 -3.65
N ASP A 510 38.89 28.70 -3.42
CA ASP A 510 38.29 27.39 -3.47
C ASP A 510 37.22 27.31 -2.38
N LEU A 511 36.00 26.93 -2.76
CA LEU A 511 34.91 26.76 -1.82
C LEU A 511 34.90 25.35 -1.25
N SER A 512 34.77 25.24 0.06
CA SER A 512 34.48 23.99 0.73
C SER A 512 33.19 24.14 1.53
N ARG A 513 32.27 23.20 1.30
CA ARG A 513 30.96 23.15 1.93
C ARG A 513 30.82 21.84 2.70
N ALA A 514 30.84 21.91 4.03
CA ALA A 514 30.52 20.78 4.89
C ALA A 514 29.02 20.80 5.21
N VAL A 515 28.24 20.02 4.48
CA VAL A 515 26.77 19.94 4.59
C VAL A 515 26.39 18.80 5.51
N THR A 516 25.51 19.05 6.47
CA THR A 516 25.02 18.07 7.44
C THR A 516 23.50 18.04 7.49
N PHE A 517 22.94 16.86 7.24
CA PHE A 517 21.53 16.54 7.43
C PHE A 517 21.39 15.68 8.70
N SER A 518 20.68 16.16 9.71
CA SER A 518 20.33 15.38 10.90
C SER A 518 18.86 14.98 10.78
N PHE A 519 18.61 13.71 10.44
CA PHE A 519 17.27 13.19 10.21
C PHE A 519 16.53 12.99 11.52
N ALA A 520 15.31 13.50 11.64
CA ALA A 520 14.49 13.24 12.82
C ALA A 520 14.03 11.76 12.83
N ALA A 521 14.02 11.17 14.03
CA ALA A 521 13.56 9.78 14.18
C ALA A 521 12.05 9.62 13.95
N SER A 522 11.27 10.68 14.25
CA SER A 522 9.82 10.78 14.01
C SER A 522 9.51 12.11 13.33
N ALA A 523 8.30 12.25 12.77
CA ALA A 523 7.88 13.46 12.08
C ALA A 523 7.99 14.69 12.99
N PRO A 524 8.80 15.70 12.64
CA PRO A 524 8.91 16.92 13.42
C PRO A 524 7.64 17.78 13.28
N ALA A 525 7.49 18.76 14.16
CA ALA A 525 6.35 19.69 14.13
C ALA A 525 6.19 20.32 12.73
N GLY A 526 4.96 20.36 12.22
CA GLY A 526 4.63 20.86 10.88
C GLY A 526 4.84 19.87 9.73
N VAL A 527 5.36 18.67 9.99
CA VAL A 527 5.47 17.58 9.02
C VAL A 527 4.45 16.49 9.36
N SER A 528 3.70 16.03 8.36
CA SER A 528 2.73 14.95 8.56
C SER A 528 3.42 13.64 8.93
N ALA A 529 2.90 12.94 9.96
CA ALA A 529 3.36 11.62 10.33
C ALA A 529 3.05 10.59 9.23
N THR A 530 1.96 10.80 8.49
CA THR A 530 1.58 9.95 7.35
C THR A 530 2.63 9.99 6.26
N GLY A 531 3.20 8.82 5.95
CA GLY A 531 4.26 8.67 4.96
C GLY A 531 5.65 9.07 5.45
N TYR A 532 5.79 9.57 6.69
CA TYR A 532 7.10 9.84 7.27
C TYR A 532 7.93 8.54 7.39
N GLY A 533 9.23 8.62 7.02
CA GLY A 533 10.09 7.44 6.97
C GLY A 533 9.90 6.53 5.75
N GLY A 534 8.94 6.85 4.88
CA GLY A 534 8.68 6.13 3.62
C GLY A 534 8.78 7.03 2.40
N SER A 535 7.90 8.01 2.31
CA SER A 535 7.83 8.97 1.19
C SER A 535 8.24 10.38 1.57
N VAL A 536 8.33 10.69 2.86
CA VAL A 536 8.77 11.99 3.40
C VAL A 536 9.77 11.76 4.53
N ILE A 537 10.83 12.54 4.56
CA ILE A 537 11.77 12.66 5.67
C ILE A 537 12.09 14.12 5.92
N ALA A 538 12.43 14.47 7.16
CA ALA A 538 12.73 15.84 7.56
C ALA A 538 13.72 15.85 8.73
N GLY A 539 14.26 17.03 9.03
CA GLY A 539 15.18 17.19 10.15
C GLY A 539 15.83 18.57 10.20
N SER A 540 16.94 18.66 10.91
CA SER A 540 17.74 19.88 10.96
C SER A 540 18.86 19.86 9.91
N TYR A 541 19.14 21.04 9.37
CA TYR A 541 20.17 21.30 8.38
C TYR A 541 21.26 22.18 8.98
N ALA A 542 22.51 21.83 8.74
CA ALA A 542 23.64 22.68 9.05
C ALA A 542 24.66 22.62 7.90
N GLU A 543 25.33 23.74 7.66
CA GLU A 543 26.38 23.85 6.66
C GLU A 543 27.48 24.77 7.18
N THR A 544 28.73 24.39 6.97
CA THR A 544 29.89 25.26 7.14
C THR A 544 30.47 25.55 5.76
N LEU A 545 30.44 26.81 5.38
CA LEU A 545 30.94 27.33 4.11
C LEU A 545 32.30 28.00 4.35
N SER A 546 33.33 27.50 3.73
CA SER A 546 34.70 28.04 3.78
C SER A 546 35.17 28.44 2.39
N GLY A 547 36.04 29.43 2.29
CA GLY A 547 36.59 29.93 1.03
C GLY A 547 35.75 31.00 0.31
N LEU A 548 34.50 31.25 0.78
CA LEU A 548 33.69 32.35 0.25
C LEU A 548 34.26 33.72 0.68
N ARG A 549 34.86 33.74 1.85
CA ARG A 549 35.53 34.88 2.44
C ARG A 549 36.59 34.38 3.44
N LYS A 550 37.35 35.30 4.04
CA LYS A 550 38.44 34.97 4.96
C LYS A 550 38.06 34.03 6.09
N ASP A 551 36.89 34.25 6.68
CA ASP A 551 36.34 33.40 7.73
C ASP A 551 35.18 32.54 7.23
N SER A 552 35.03 31.37 7.82
CA SER A 552 33.93 30.47 7.47
C SER A 552 32.57 31.04 7.91
N VAL A 553 31.54 30.67 7.17
CA VAL A 553 30.14 30.99 7.47
C VAL A 553 29.43 29.71 7.87
N THR A 554 28.69 29.74 8.99
CA THR A 554 27.83 28.64 9.42
C THR A 554 26.38 28.97 9.05
N VAL A 555 25.73 28.03 8.42
CA VAL A 555 24.32 28.11 8.00
C VAL A 555 23.54 27.04 8.75
N THR A 556 22.38 27.40 9.30
CA THR A 556 21.50 26.47 9.98
C THR A 556 20.07 26.59 9.50
N GLY A 557 19.32 25.52 9.60
CA GLY A 557 17.93 25.50 9.17
C GLY A 557 17.24 24.16 9.41
N THR A 558 16.16 23.97 8.73
CA THR A 558 15.43 22.69 8.69
C THR A 558 15.29 22.22 7.25
N PHE A 559 15.11 20.92 7.06
CA PHE A 559 14.87 20.40 5.71
C PHE A 559 13.67 19.45 5.71
N THR A 560 13.06 19.33 4.52
CA THR A 560 12.05 18.32 4.21
C THR A 560 12.32 17.79 2.82
N LEU A 561 12.44 16.46 2.70
CA LEU A 561 12.64 15.76 1.44
C LEU A 561 11.47 14.83 1.17
N ARG A 562 11.07 14.74 -0.10
CA ARG A 562 10.04 13.82 -0.59
C ARG A 562 10.65 12.86 -1.58
N ARG A 563 10.31 11.58 -1.46
CA ARG A 563 10.74 10.56 -2.41
C ARG A 563 9.89 10.67 -3.68
N VAL A 564 10.54 10.82 -4.82
CA VAL A 564 9.89 10.90 -6.14
C VAL A 564 10.10 9.64 -6.98
N SER A 565 11.07 8.79 -6.62
CA SER A 565 11.31 7.50 -7.24
C SER A 565 11.85 6.51 -6.20
N GLU A 566 11.53 5.23 -6.35
CA GLU A 566 12.05 4.13 -5.52
C GLU A 566 13.24 3.39 -6.17
N ILE A 567 13.67 3.86 -7.33
CA ILE A 567 14.75 3.21 -8.07
C ILE A 567 16.08 3.53 -7.38
N GLY A 568 16.68 2.51 -6.76
CA GLY A 568 17.96 2.59 -6.05
C GLY A 568 19.18 2.45 -6.93
N THR A 569 19.03 2.44 -8.26
CA THR A 569 20.14 2.43 -9.22
C THR A 569 20.01 3.59 -10.19
N LEU A 570 21.10 4.36 -10.36
CA LEU A 570 21.18 5.35 -11.42
C LEU A 570 21.71 4.65 -12.67
N SER A 571 20.95 4.68 -13.77
CA SER A 571 21.46 4.29 -15.09
C SER A 571 22.42 5.37 -15.58
N GLN A 572 23.60 4.96 -15.95
CA GLN A 572 24.60 5.81 -16.60
C GLN A 572 24.35 5.89 -18.10
#